data_16cb0855aa23484e8326eee6240e9076
#
_entry.id   16cb0855aa23484e8326eee6240e9076
#
_cell.length_a   1.000
_cell.length_b   1.000
_cell.length_c   1.000
_cell.angle_alpha   90.00
_cell.angle_beta   90.00
_cell.angle_gamma   90.00
#
_symmetry.space_group_name_H-M   'P 1'
#
loop_
_entity.id
_entity.type
_entity.pdbx_description
1 polymer ?
#
loop_
_entity_poly.entity_id
_entity_poly.type
_entity_poly.pdbx_seq_one_letter_code
_entity_poly.pdbx_strand_id
1 'polypeptide(L)'
;MLDKKNFYIKKEKKVLISKVCDEIIEGKHDNEFPLVIWQTGSGTQSNMNINEVISNRAHVIEGNELGIGEKTLSPNDDVNKSQSSNDTFPTGMHIAAYKTVIENTIPGIEQLRDTLEAKSVAFNKVVKIGRTH
;
A
#
# COMPACT_ATOMS: atom_id res chain seq x y z
N MET A 1 15.47 28.10 -15.48
CA MET A 1 16.40 26.97 -15.74
C MET A 1 16.46 26.15 -14.47
N LEU A 2 15.76 25.01 -14.41
CA LEU A 2 15.76 24.16 -13.20
C LEU A 2 17.14 23.52 -13.08
N ASP A 3 17.76 23.71 -11.93
CA ASP A 3 19.09 23.21 -11.65
C ASP A 3 19.05 21.68 -11.58
N LYS A 4 19.61 21.00 -12.58
CA LYS A 4 19.66 19.54 -12.70
C LYS A 4 20.28 18.85 -11.48
N LYS A 5 21.03 19.56 -10.64
CA LYS A 5 21.66 19.02 -9.43
C LYS A 5 20.68 18.68 -8.32
N ASN A 6 19.49 19.25 -8.30
CA ASN A 6 18.50 19.03 -7.25
C ASN A 6 17.49 17.90 -7.54
N PHE A 7 17.56 17.25 -8.69
CA PHE A 7 16.63 16.18 -9.07
C PHE A 7 17.00 14.80 -8.48
N TYR A 8 18.26 14.59 -8.11
CA TYR A 8 18.73 13.30 -7.63
C TYR A 8 18.92 13.29 -6.12
N ILE A 9 18.47 12.20 -5.50
CA ILE A 9 18.71 11.92 -4.10
C ILE A 9 20.16 11.41 -3.91
N LYS A 10 20.83 11.76 -2.82
CA LYS A 10 22.17 11.27 -2.51
C LYS A 10 22.12 9.75 -2.31
N LYS A 11 23.21 9.06 -2.67
CA LYS A 11 23.31 7.59 -2.60
C LYS A 11 23.01 7.05 -1.20
N GLU A 12 23.54 7.70 -0.17
CA GLU A 12 23.36 7.31 1.23
C GLU A 12 21.85 7.39 1.62
N LYS A 13 21.19 8.49 1.27
CA LYS A 13 19.75 8.67 1.52
C LYS A 13 18.92 7.62 0.77
N LYS A 14 19.26 7.30 -0.47
CA LYS A 14 18.60 6.25 -1.25
C LYS A 14 18.67 4.89 -0.55
N VAL A 15 19.86 4.53 -0.03
CA VAL A 15 20.06 3.25 0.66
C VAL A 15 19.19 3.17 1.91
N LEU A 16 19.13 4.24 2.70
CA LEU A 16 18.28 4.30 3.90
C LEU A 16 16.79 4.16 3.55
N ILE A 17 16.31 4.91 2.56
CA ILE A 17 14.92 4.84 2.11
C ILE A 17 14.58 3.42 1.65
N SER A 18 15.40 2.82 0.78
CA SER A 18 15.16 1.46 0.27
C SER A 18 15.09 0.45 1.40
N LYS A 19 16.03 0.51 2.35
CA LYS A 19 16.04 -0.40 3.50
C LYS A 19 14.77 -0.31 4.35
N VAL A 20 14.29 0.90 4.61
CA VAL A 20 13.04 1.08 5.39
C VAL A 20 11.82 0.64 4.58
N CYS A 21 11.79 0.89 3.28
CA CYS A 21 10.73 0.37 2.41
C CYS A 21 10.64 -1.16 2.46
N ASP A 22 11.78 -1.86 2.44
CA ASP A 22 11.81 -3.31 2.59
C ASP A 22 11.25 -3.75 3.95
N GLU A 23 11.61 -3.08 5.05
CA GLU A 23 11.05 -3.35 6.39
C GLU A 23 9.52 -3.14 6.44
N ILE A 24 9.01 -2.12 5.75
CA ILE A 24 7.56 -1.86 5.66
C ILE A 24 6.85 -2.95 4.84
N ILE A 25 7.41 -3.35 3.70
CA ILE A 25 6.86 -4.43 2.87
C ILE A 25 6.82 -5.76 3.62
N GLU A 26 7.78 -6.01 4.49
CA GLU A 26 7.82 -7.18 5.37
C GLU A 26 6.83 -7.10 6.56
N GLY A 27 6.08 -6.02 6.71
CA GLY A 27 5.08 -5.82 7.78
C GLY A 27 5.67 -5.49 9.15
N LYS A 28 6.94 -5.08 9.23
CA LYS A 28 7.61 -4.78 10.51
C LYS A 28 7.11 -3.52 11.20
N HIS A 29 6.37 -2.67 10.47
CA HIS A 29 5.93 -1.36 10.94
C HIS A 29 4.41 -1.14 10.81
N ASP A 30 3.61 -2.19 10.75
CA ASP A 30 2.15 -2.10 10.53
C ASP A 30 1.45 -1.22 11.58
N ASN A 31 1.93 -1.22 12.82
CA ASN A 31 1.38 -0.40 13.90
C ASN A 31 1.63 1.11 13.73
N GLU A 32 2.54 1.49 12.83
CA GLU A 32 2.86 2.90 12.56
C GLU A 32 1.93 3.53 11.50
N PHE A 33 0.91 2.78 11.05
CA PHE A 33 -0.09 3.23 10.07
C PHE A 33 -1.51 3.29 10.68
N PRO A 34 -1.76 4.19 11.65
CA PRO A 34 -3.03 4.24 12.39
C PRO A 34 -4.17 4.92 11.63
N LEU A 35 -3.94 5.39 10.40
CA LEU A 35 -4.91 6.16 9.65
C LEU A 35 -6.12 5.32 9.25
N VAL A 36 -7.31 5.89 9.42
CA VAL A 36 -8.58 5.25 9.03
C VAL A 36 -8.83 5.38 7.52
N ILE A 37 -9.70 4.51 6.99
CA ILE A 37 -10.07 4.51 5.56
C ILE A 37 -10.77 5.83 5.18
N TRP A 38 -11.61 6.37 6.07
CA TRP A 38 -12.36 7.60 5.85
C TRP A 38 -11.49 8.82 6.14
N GLN A 39 -10.87 9.34 5.10
CA GLN A 39 -10.02 10.52 5.12
C GLN A 39 -10.19 11.32 3.82
N THR A 40 -9.41 12.38 3.63
CA THR A 40 -9.44 13.18 2.40
C THR A 40 -9.19 12.30 1.16
N GLY A 41 -10.00 12.45 0.13
CA GLY A 41 -9.95 11.60 -1.08
C GLY A 41 -8.66 11.64 -1.90
N SER A 42 -7.78 12.63 -1.64
CA SER A 42 -6.48 12.75 -2.29
C SER A 42 -5.42 11.75 -1.78
N GLY A 43 -5.65 11.10 -0.61
CA GLY A 43 -4.71 10.17 0.01
C GLY A 43 -3.44 10.82 0.56
N THR A 44 -3.38 12.14 0.66
CA THR A 44 -2.21 12.87 1.13
C THR A 44 -1.79 12.45 2.54
N GLN A 45 -2.74 12.20 3.44
CA GLN A 45 -2.44 11.76 4.80
C GLN A 45 -1.69 10.43 4.81
N SER A 46 -2.16 9.43 4.07
CA SER A 46 -1.50 8.12 3.95
C SER A 46 -0.12 8.24 3.30
N ASN A 47 -0.01 9.02 2.24
CA ASN A 47 1.28 9.26 1.58
C ASN A 47 2.29 9.91 2.53
N MET A 48 1.87 10.92 3.31
CA MET A 48 2.76 11.58 4.27
C MET A 48 3.06 10.68 5.47
N ASN A 49 2.13 9.87 5.95
CA ASN A 49 2.38 8.89 7.00
C ASN A 49 3.53 7.93 6.59
N ILE A 50 3.49 7.36 5.39
CA ILE A 50 4.58 6.52 4.88
C ILE A 50 5.90 7.30 4.84
N ASN A 51 5.90 8.53 4.33
CA ASN A 51 7.10 9.35 4.26
C ASN A 51 7.68 9.64 5.65
N GLU A 52 6.85 9.88 6.64
CA GLU A 52 7.26 10.13 8.02
C GLU A 52 7.79 8.87 8.70
N VAL A 53 7.15 7.72 8.49
CA VAL A 53 7.64 6.42 8.98
C VAL A 53 9.03 6.14 8.41
N ILE A 54 9.23 6.34 7.10
CA ILE A 54 10.53 6.16 6.45
C ILE A 54 11.58 7.09 7.06
N SER A 55 11.28 8.37 7.22
CA SER A 55 12.20 9.35 7.78
C SER A 55 12.57 9.04 9.24
N ASN A 56 11.58 8.71 10.05
CA ASN A 56 11.75 8.39 11.47
C ASN A 56 12.56 7.09 11.65
N ARG A 57 12.23 6.06 10.89
CA ARG A 57 12.94 4.79 10.97
C ARG A 57 14.39 4.89 10.50
N ALA A 58 14.64 5.66 9.44
CA ALA A 58 16.00 5.94 8.99
C ALA A 58 16.83 6.62 10.09
N HIS A 59 16.26 7.60 10.79
CA HIS A 59 16.89 8.27 11.92
C HIS A 59 17.31 7.29 13.04
N VAL A 60 16.42 6.33 13.36
CA VAL A 60 16.71 5.28 14.35
C VAL A 60 17.79 4.30 13.83
N ILE A 61 17.78 3.95 12.55
CA ILE A 61 18.81 3.08 11.95
C ILE A 61 20.21 3.71 12.05
N GLU A 62 20.30 5.02 11.98
CA GLU A 62 21.55 5.77 12.15
C GLU A 62 22.01 5.89 13.63
N GLY A 63 21.28 5.28 14.55
CA GLY A 63 21.64 5.23 15.97
C GLY A 63 21.11 6.40 16.80
N ASN A 64 20.17 7.18 16.26
CA ASN A 64 19.57 8.32 16.96
C ASN A 64 18.30 7.90 17.70
N GLU A 65 17.92 8.68 18.70
CA GLU A 65 16.67 8.50 19.44
C GLU A 65 15.50 9.16 18.69
N LEU A 66 14.36 8.46 18.63
CA LEU A 66 13.17 8.97 17.96
C LEU A 66 12.67 10.27 18.60
N GLY A 67 12.48 11.28 17.77
CA GLY A 67 12.01 12.60 18.21
C GLY A 67 13.10 13.53 18.73
N ILE A 68 14.36 13.09 18.79
CA ILE A 68 15.50 13.89 19.27
C ILE A 68 16.47 14.15 18.13
N GLY A 69 16.86 15.41 17.96
CA GLY A 69 17.85 15.83 16.97
C GLY A 69 17.29 16.07 15.57
N GLU A 70 18.20 16.45 14.67
CA GLU A 70 17.87 16.70 13.27
C GLU A 70 17.90 15.39 12.47
N LYS A 71 16.86 15.15 11.67
CA LYS A 71 16.77 13.94 10.84
C LYS A 71 17.60 14.09 9.57
N THR A 72 18.30 13.05 9.18
CA THR A 72 19.03 12.97 7.91
C THR A 72 18.10 13.01 6.70
N LEU A 73 16.89 12.45 6.84
CA LEU A 73 15.86 12.44 5.80
C LEU A 73 14.71 13.36 6.18
N SER A 74 14.41 14.35 5.32
CA SER A 74 13.15 15.09 5.36
C SER A 74 12.04 14.25 4.73
N PRO A 75 10.88 14.06 5.40
CA PRO A 75 9.75 13.33 4.83
C PRO A 75 9.27 13.92 3.49
N ASN A 76 9.20 15.24 3.41
CA ASN A 76 8.72 15.94 2.23
C ASN A 76 9.80 16.15 1.16
N ASP A 77 11.00 16.60 1.57
CA ASP A 77 12.01 17.07 0.61
C ASP A 77 12.93 15.95 0.10
N ASP A 78 13.06 14.86 0.87
CA ASP A 78 13.88 13.71 0.50
C ASP A 78 13.01 12.50 0.12
N VAL A 79 12.11 12.05 0.99
CA VAL A 79 11.31 10.84 0.74
C VAL A 79 10.26 11.08 -0.35
N ASN A 80 9.53 12.19 -0.28
CA ASN A 80 8.52 12.58 -1.28
C ASN A 80 9.13 13.30 -2.50
N LYS A 81 10.43 13.30 -2.64
CA LYS A 81 11.12 14.06 -3.70
C LYS A 81 10.66 13.67 -5.09
N SER A 82 10.30 14.68 -5.88
CA SER A 82 9.82 14.52 -7.27
C SER A 82 8.55 13.69 -7.41
N GLN A 83 7.76 13.55 -6.35
CA GLN A 83 6.48 12.85 -6.34
C GLN A 83 5.33 13.79 -5.97
N SER A 84 4.13 13.44 -6.45
CA SER A 84 2.87 14.00 -5.99
C SER A 84 2.05 12.91 -5.30
N SER A 85 1.52 13.18 -4.11
CA SER A 85 0.59 12.29 -3.43
C SER A 85 -0.69 12.04 -4.26
N ASN A 86 -1.06 13.00 -5.10
CA ASN A 86 -2.21 12.88 -6.02
C ASN A 86 -1.95 11.93 -7.19
N ASP A 87 -0.74 11.47 -7.37
CA ASP A 87 -0.34 10.48 -8.37
C ASP A 87 0.05 9.15 -7.71
N THR A 88 0.99 9.19 -6.78
CA THR A 88 1.55 7.97 -6.16
C THR A 88 0.53 7.18 -5.36
N PHE A 89 -0.32 7.84 -4.56
CA PHE A 89 -1.33 7.17 -3.77
C PHE A 89 -2.42 6.50 -4.63
N PRO A 90 -3.10 7.18 -5.57
CA PRO A 90 -4.08 6.51 -6.43
C PRO A 90 -3.45 5.44 -7.32
N THR A 91 -2.21 5.61 -7.76
CA THR A 91 -1.49 4.56 -8.49
C THR A 91 -1.32 3.31 -7.62
N GLY A 92 -0.87 3.47 -6.37
CA GLY A 92 -0.77 2.37 -5.40
C GLY A 92 -2.12 1.69 -5.16
N MET A 93 -3.20 2.45 -5.02
CA MET A 93 -4.57 1.93 -4.88
C MET A 93 -5.00 1.08 -6.08
N HIS A 94 -4.77 1.57 -7.30
CA HIS A 94 -5.13 0.83 -8.51
C HIS A 94 -4.35 -0.49 -8.63
N ILE A 95 -3.05 -0.47 -8.32
CA ILE A 95 -2.23 -1.69 -8.30
C ILE A 95 -2.74 -2.69 -7.26
N ALA A 96 -3.04 -2.23 -6.05
CA ALA A 96 -3.55 -3.09 -4.97
C ALA A 96 -4.92 -3.67 -5.33
N ALA A 97 -5.83 -2.86 -5.88
CA ALA A 97 -7.15 -3.32 -6.32
C ALA A 97 -7.04 -4.36 -7.43
N TYR A 98 -6.20 -4.10 -8.44
CA TYR A 98 -5.97 -5.06 -9.52
C TYR A 98 -5.44 -6.40 -9.00
N LYS A 99 -4.40 -6.37 -8.15
CA LYS A 99 -3.86 -7.59 -7.52
C LYS A 99 -4.93 -8.35 -6.76
N THR A 100 -5.70 -7.68 -5.93
CA THR A 100 -6.77 -8.31 -5.13
C THR A 100 -7.82 -8.97 -6.01
N VAL A 101 -8.22 -8.33 -7.11
CA VAL A 101 -9.18 -8.91 -8.06
C VAL A 101 -8.62 -10.18 -8.71
N ILE A 102 -7.40 -10.11 -9.22
CA ILE A 102 -6.78 -11.25 -9.95
C ILE A 102 -6.43 -12.41 -9.00
N GLU A 103 -5.84 -12.10 -7.85
CA GLU A 103 -5.29 -13.12 -6.95
C GLU A 103 -6.34 -13.75 -6.02
N ASN A 104 -7.44 -13.03 -5.71
CA ASN A 104 -8.42 -13.48 -4.72
C ASN A 104 -9.86 -13.53 -5.28
N THR A 105 -10.33 -12.43 -5.89
CA THR A 105 -11.74 -12.32 -6.26
C THR A 105 -12.10 -13.26 -7.40
N ILE A 106 -11.33 -13.28 -8.47
CA ILE A 106 -11.60 -14.15 -9.63
C ILE A 106 -11.52 -15.62 -9.23
N PRO A 107 -10.45 -16.12 -8.58
CA PRO A 107 -10.41 -17.52 -8.12
C PRO A 107 -11.56 -17.89 -7.18
N GLY A 108 -11.97 -16.99 -6.29
CA GLY A 108 -13.11 -17.22 -5.40
C GLY A 108 -14.44 -17.36 -6.15
N ILE A 109 -14.67 -16.53 -7.17
CA ILE A 109 -15.86 -16.61 -8.03
C ILE A 109 -15.83 -17.89 -8.87
N GLU A 110 -14.69 -18.28 -9.40
CA GLU A 110 -14.54 -19.51 -10.15
C GLU A 110 -14.85 -20.74 -9.29
N GLN A 111 -14.33 -20.79 -8.07
CA GLN A 111 -14.65 -21.86 -7.12
C GLN A 111 -16.14 -21.93 -6.79
N LEU A 112 -16.79 -20.77 -6.60
CA LEU A 112 -18.24 -20.69 -6.35
C LEU A 112 -19.02 -21.22 -7.56
N ARG A 113 -18.69 -20.78 -8.78
CA ARG A 113 -19.30 -21.26 -10.03
C ARG A 113 -19.21 -22.76 -10.12
N ASP A 114 -18.03 -23.33 -9.96
CA ASP A 114 -17.80 -24.78 -10.13
C ASP A 114 -18.55 -25.59 -9.05
N THR A 115 -18.63 -25.06 -7.83
CA THR A 115 -19.44 -25.65 -6.75
C THR A 115 -20.93 -25.66 -7.08
N LEU A 116 -21.45 -24.55 -7.61
CA LEU A 116 -22.84 -24.42 -8.00
C LEU A 116 -23.17 -25.33 -9.20
N GLU A 117 -22.29 -25.40 -10.17
CA GLU A 117 -22.43 -26.28 -11.34
C GLU A 117 -22.48 -27.76 -10.92
N ALA A 118 -21.54 -28.19 -10.08
CA ALA A 118 -21.52 -29.55 -9.55
C ALA A 118 -22.83 -29.89 -8.81
N LYS A 119 -23.36 -28.99 -8.01
CA LYS A 119 -24.65 -29.16 -7.33
C LYS A 119 -25.83 -29.17 -8.31
N SER A 120 -25.80 -28.33 -9.31
CA SER A 120 -26.82 -28.29 -10.37
C SER A 120 -26.91 -29.65 -11.09
N VAL A 121 -25.78 -30.23 -11.47
CA VAL A 121 -25.73 -31.57 -12.07
C VAL A 121 -26.21 -32.66 -11.11
N ALA A 122 -25.72 -32.64 -9.87
CA ALA A 122 -26.09 -33.65 -8.85
C ALA A 122 -27.60 -33.64 -8.53
N PHE A 123 -28.22 -32.47 -8.54
CA PHE A 123 -29.63 -32.27 -8.16
C PHE A 123 -30.57 -32.09 -9.36
N ASN A 124 -30.11 -32.33 -10.57
CA ASN A 124 -30.89 -32.08 -11.77
C ASN A 124 -32.23 -32.86 -11.83
N LYS A 125 -32.27 -34.06 -11.25
CA LYS A 125 -33.48 -34.90 -11.19
C LYS A 125 -34.33 -34.67 -9.90
N VAL A 126 -33.92 -33.79 -9.02
CA VAL A 126 -34.65 -33.51 -7.80
C VAL A 126 -35.71 -32.43 -8.05
N VAL A 127 -36.98 -32.82 -7.90
CA VAL A 127 -38.09 -31.87 -8.02
C VAL A 127 -38.05 -30.91 -6.83
N LYS A 128 -38.10 -29.62 -7.10
CA LYS A 128 -38.01 -28.55 -6.09
C LYS A 128 -39.14 -27.53 -6.29
N ILE A 129 -39.52 -26.89 -5.21
CA ILE A 129 -40.38 -25.71 -5.29
C ILE A 129 -39.59 -24.56 -5.87
N GLY A 130 -40.02 -24.01 -7.00
CA GLY A 130 -39.33 -22.90 -7.65
C GLY A 130 -39.74 -21.53 -7.11
N ARG A 131 -40.89 -21.46 -6.40
CA ARG A 131 -41.44 -20.20 -5.90
C ARG A 131 -42.42 -20.47 -4.75
N THR A 132 -42.45 -19.60 -3.76
CA THR A 132 -43.33 -19.70 -2.60
C THR A 132 -44.67 -18.94 -2.76
N HIS A 133 -44.72 -17.90 -3.57
CA HIS A 133 -45.92 -17.12 -3.95
C HIS A 133 -45.66 -16.16 -5.11
#